data_29570f884f82e4e58a33654424744356
#
_entry.id   29570f884f82e4e58a33654424744356
#
_cell.length_a   1.000
_cell.length_b   1.000
_cell.length_c   1.000
_cell.angle_alpha   90.00
_cell.angle_beta   90.00
_cell.angle_gamma   90.00
#
_symmetry.space_group_name_H-M   'P 1'
#
loop_
_entity.id
_entity.type
_entity.pdbx_description
1 polymer ?
#
loop_
_entity_poly.entity_id
_entity_poly.type
_entity_poly.pdbx_seq_one_letter_code
_entity_poly.pdbx_strand_id
1 'polypeptide(L)'
;MANRTVADMTEISNLSGDYNIIIHDGNGLKKTPLKNIGVADGSGPHNAWCNCDMLLGTSTPTDAQYEEISSGRFRGLPVGGYWNINGYTFRIAAFNPFLHCGDTELTQNHVAIVVDNFMYLYHMNETNTTDGGYVGSDMRKNGLANAKSIIKQAFGSSHVLTYRAWLTNAVSSGEESGGGWFDADVELMNEQLCYGGSIFLPTSNGSTVPANYRIEKSQFPLFTYRPDMIHTRAGWYWLRDVVSSGGFANVHDSGNAGCDYASDAGGVRPFFLIG
;
A
#
# COMPACT_ATOMS: atom_id res chain seq x y z
N MET A 1 2.13 49.78 5.79
CA MET A 1 2.65 48.49 5.32
C MET A 1 1.79 48.07 4.14
N ALA A 2 2.40 47.87 2.97
CA ALA A 2 1.63 47.42 1.80
C ALA A 2 1.09 46.03 2.03
N ASN A 3 -0.20 45.86 1.79
CA ASN A 3 -0.84 44.53 1.83
C ASN A 3 -0.28 43.71 0.65
N ARG A 4 0.59 42.76 0.90
CA ARG A 4 1.04 41.80 -0.12
C ARG A 4 -0.01 40.70 -0.26
N THR A 5 -0.43 40.49 -1.48
CA THR A 5 -1.30 39.34 -1.85
C THR A 5 -0.46 38.07 -1.96
N VAL A 6 -1.11 36.91 -1.97
CA VAL A 6 -0.43 35.60 -2.18
C VAL A 6 0.38 35.60 -3.49
N ALA A 7 -0.04 36.37 -4.50
CA ALA A 7 0.68 36.55 -5.78
C ALA A 7 2.00 37.27 -5.65
N ASP A 8 2.23 38.01 -4.55
CA ASP A 8 3.47 38.75 -4.30
C ASP A 8 4.54 37.93 -3.54
N MET A 9 4.24 36.65 -3.27
CA MET A 9 5.17 35.74 -2.58
C MET A 9 6.12 35.09 -3.59
N THR A 10 7.42 35.33 -3.40
CA THR A 10 8.45 34.64 -4.17
C THR A 10 8.39 33.13 -3.85
N GLU A 11 8.38 32.32 -4.89
CA GLU A 11 8.44 30.86 -4.73
C GLU A 11 9.75 30.48 -3.99
N ILE A 12 9.61 29.83 -2.85
CA ILE A 12 10.77 29.36 -2.07
C ILE A 12 11.04 27.92 -2.47
N SER A 13 12.04 27.72 -3.32
CA SER A 13 12.39 26.42 -3.90
C SER A 13 13.18 25.49 -2.96
N ASN A 14 13.63 25.96 -1.79
CA ASN A 14 14.38 25.16 -0.81
C ASN A 14 13.95 25.50 0.62
N LEU A 15 13.04 24.73 1.16
CA LEU A 15 12.59 24.79 2.56
C LEU A 15 13.37 23.77 3.40
N SER A 16 14.60 24.08 3.77
CA SER A 16 15.34 23.33 4.78
C SER A 16 15.48 24.20 6.03
N GLY A 17 14.96 23.75 7.17
CA GLY A 17 15.19 24.40 8.46
C GLY A 17 14.01 25.19 9.03
N ASP A 18 14.29 26.21 9.83
CA ASP A 18 13.34 26.91 10.72
C ASP A 18 12.45 27.96 10.03
N TYR A 19 11.85 27.61 8.90
CA TYR A 19 10.89 28.48 8.24
C TYR A 19 9.57 28.55 8.99
N ASN A 20 8.94 29.73 8.94
CA ASN A 20 7.62 29.95 9.51
C ASN A 20 6.62 30.29 8.41
N ILE A 21 5.45 29.69 8.49
CA ILE A 21 4.32 30.03 7.63
C ILE A 21 3.35 30.90 8.41
N ILE A 22 2.75 31.86 7.71
CA ILE A 22 1.69 32.68 8.25
C ILE A 22 0.37 32.06 7.84
N ILE A 23 -0.40 31.58 8.80
CA ILE A 23 -1.73 31.03 8.59
C ILE A 23 -2.78 31.94 9.20
N HIS A 24 -3.98 31.96 8.60
CA HIS A 24 -5.15 32.63 9.14
C HIS A 24 -6.09 31.58 9.74
N ASP A 25 -6.30 31.58 11.06
CA ASP A 25 -7.10 30.60 11.78
C ASP A 25 -8.52 31.05 12.13
N GLY A 26 -9.02 32.08 11.44
CA GLY A 26 -10.29 32.72 11.74
C GLY A 26 -10.23 33.84 12.79
N ASN A 27 -9.19 33.85 13.63
CA ASN A 27 -8.97 34.85 14.67
C ASN A 27 -7.83 35.82 14.36
N GLY A 28 -7.22 35.69 13.18
CA GLY A 28 -6.13 36.56 12.72
C GLY A 28 -4.94 35.75 12.17
N LEU A 29 -3.91 36.50 11.77
CA LEU A 29 -2.69 35.93 11.22
C LEU A 29 -1.82 35.37 12.36
N LYS A 30 -1.47 34.11 12.29
CA LYS A 30 -0.53 33.45 13.19
C LYS A 30 0.71 32.99 12.44
N LYS A 31 1.85 33.20 13.07
CA LYS A 31 3.13 32.66 12.65
C LYS A 31 3.27 31.25 13.25
N THR A 32 3.39 30.24 12.40
CA THR A 32 3.64 28.87 12.85
C THR A 32 4.89 28.32 12.17
N PRO A 33 5.80 27.67 12.90
CA PRO A 33 6.92 26.98 12.30
C PRO A 33 6.44 25.94 11.29
N LEU A 34 7.11 25.81 10.15
CA LEU A 34 6.78 24.83 9.11
C LEU A 34 6.72 23.40 9.69
N LYS A 35 7.61 23.11 10.65
CA LYS A 35 7.61 21.83 11.39
C LYS A 35 6.28 21.52 12.11
N ASN A 36 5.51 22.55 12.48
CA ASN A 36 4.22 22.36 13.18
C ASN A 36 3.04 22.17 12.21
N ILE A 37 3.27 22.22 10.90
CA ILE A 37 2.24 21.90 9.90
C ILE A 37 2.21 20.40 9.58
N GLY A 38 3.04 19.62 10.27
CA GLY A 38 3.00 18.17 10.25
C GLY A 38 3.48 17.51 8.96
N VAL A 39 4.03 18.30 8.03
CA VAL A 39 4.46 17.83 6.72
C VAL A 39 5.99 17.73 6.65
N ALA A 40 6.69 18.58 7.41
CA ALA A 40 8.15 18.65 7.36
C ALA A 40 8.86 17.94 8.53
N ASP A 41 8.20 17.76 9.67
CA ASP A 41 8.79 17.14 10.87
C ASP A 41 8.15 15.80 11.26
N GLY A 42 7.17 15.34 10.48
CA GLY A 42 6.48 14.09 10.76
C GLY A 42 5.49 14.14 11.93
N SER A 43 5.17 15.33 12.49
CA SER A 43 4.26 15.46 13.63
C SER A 43 2.77 15.51 13.24
N GLY A 44 2.46 15.54 11.95
CA GLY A 44 1.09 15.59 11.43
C GLY A 44 0.57 14.23 10.99
N PRO A 45 -0.65 14.16 10.46
CA PRO A 45 -1.18 12.94 9.91
C PRO A 45 -0.36 12.52 8.67
N HIS A 46 0.58 11.60 8.85
CA HIS A 46 1.57 11.20 7.83
C HIS A 46 0.92 10.79 6.50
N ASN A 47 -0.27 10.20 6.56
CA ASN A 47 -1.04 9.85 5.38
C ASN A 47 -1.73 11.04 4.68
N ALA A 48 -1.59 12.26 5.18
CA ALA A 48 -2.18 13.46 4.58
C ALA A 48 -1.24 14.19 3.59
N TRP A 49 0.04 13.78 3.52
CA TRP A 49 0.99 14.37 2.58
C TRP A 49 1.33 13.40 1.45
N CYS A 50 0.90 13.73 0.24
CA CYS A 50 1.17 12.96 -0.97
C CYS A 50 2.07 13.74 -1.93
N ASN A 51 3.19 13.14 -2.32
CA ASN A 51 4.09 13.65 -3.36
C ASN A 51 4.64 12.50 -4.20
N CYS A 52 4.01 12.27 -5.35
CA CYS A 52 4.36 11.16 -6.24
C CYS A 52 5.56 11.43 -7.14
N ASP A 53 6.09 12.65 -7.15
CA ASP A 53 7.28 13.02 -7.93
C ASP A 53 8.57 12.97 -7.09
N MET A 54 8.46 12.63 -5.79
CA MET A 54 9.60 12.58 -4.89
C MET A 54 10.36 11.26 -5.00
N LEU A 55 11.52 11.31 -5.66
CA LEU A 55 12.48 10.20 -5.67
C LEU A 55 13.20 10.15 -4.31
N LEU A 56 13.06 9.05 -3.60
CA LEU A 56 13.67 8.79 -2.29
C LEU A 56 15.05 8.15 -2.41
N GLY A 57 15.33 7.49 -3.53
CA GLY A 57 16.63 6.86 -3.80
C GLY A 57 16.60 5.90 -4.99
N THR A 58 17.80 5.48 -5.40
CA THR A 58 18.01 4.52 -6.51
C THR A 58 18.69 3.22 -6.03
N SER A 59 18.75 3.03 -4.73
CA SER A 59 19.29 1.86 -4.05
C SER A 59 18.45 1.55 -2.81
N THR A 60 18.81 0.52 -2.08
CA THR A 60 18.24 0.22 -0.74
C THR A 60 18.10 1.49 0.09
N PRO A 61 16.97 1.69 0.80
CA PRO A 61 16.81 2.84 1.68
C PRO A 61 17.99 3.03 2.64
N THR A 62 18.34 4.25 2.92
CA THR A 62 19.45 4.57 3.84
C THR A 62 19.05 4.26 5.29
N ASP A 63 20.07 4.07 6.16
CA ASP A 63 19.85 3.88 7.61
C ASP A 63 19.01 5.02 8.20
N ALA A 64 19.24 6.27 7.75
CA ALA A 64 18.46 7.42 8.19
C ALA A 64 16.98 7.31 7.78
N GLN A 65 16.67 6.78 6.59
CA GLN A 65 15.28 6.54 6.17
C GLN A 65 14.63 5.43 7.01
N TYR A 66 15.35 4.35 7.29
CA TYR A 66 14.87 3.29 8.20
C TYR A 66 14.68 3.80 9.63
N GLU A 67 15.56 4.68 10.12
CA GLU A 67 15.36 5.32 11.43
C GLU A 67 14.10 6.19 11.47
N GLU A 68 13.83 6.95 10.42
CA GLU A 68 12.60 7.75 10.33
C GLU A 68 11.34 6.85 10.28
N ILE A 69 11.41 5.69 9.63
CA ILE A 69 10.31 4.73 9.60
C ILE A 69 10.13 4.08 10.99
N SER A 70 11.19 3.49 11.55
CA SER A 70 11.12 2.74 12.82
C SER A 70 10.72 3.62 14.01
N SER A 71 11.14 4.87 14.01
CA SER A 71 10.74 5.85 15.03
C SER A 71 9.31 6.39 14.85
N GLY A 72 8.65 6.11 13.73
CA GLY A 72 7.30 6.61 13.42
C GLY A 72 7.26 8.11 13.07
N ARG A 73 8.41 8.75 12.84
CA ARG A 73 8.47 10.17 12.46
C ARG A 73 8.21 10.40 10.98
N PHE A 74 8.66 9.49 10.11
CA PHE A 74 8.50 9.50 8.65
C PHE A 74 8.90 10.81 7.96
N ARG A 75 9.84 11.58 8.53
CA ARG A 75 10.28 12.86 7.97
C ARG A 75 10.91 12.66 6.59
N GLY A 76 10.53 13.50 5.65
CA GLY A 76 11.01 13.40 4.27
C GLY A 76 10.47 12.24 3.45
N LEU A 77 9.47 11.52 3.98
CA LEU A 77 8.84 10.37 3.33
C LEU A 77 7.36 10.68 3.09
N PRO A 78 6.94 11.14 1.89
CA PRO A 78 5.52 11.34 1.58
C PRO A 78 4.84 10.04 1.12
N VAL A 79 3.52 9.95 1.25
CA VAL A 79 2.73 9.00 0.44
C VAL A 79 3.05 9.27 -1.03
N GLY A 80 3.27 8.24 -1.82
CA GLY A 80 3.64 8.36 -3.22
C GLY A 80 5.14 8.56 -3.48
N GLY A 81 5.96 8.94 -2.48
CA GLY A 81 7.41 8.95 -2.61
C GLY A 81 7.94 7.56 -2.97
N TYR A 82 9.01 7.48 -3.77
CA TYR A 82 9.40 6.22 -4.37
C TYR A 82 10.91 5.98 -4.44
N TRP A 83 11.28 4.72 -4.46
CA TRP A 83 12.62 4.26 -4.79
C TRP A 83 12.61 3.57 -6.15
N ASN A 84 13.67 3.82 -6.96
CA ASN A 84 13.93 3.07 -8.18
C ASN A 84 15.09 2.09 -7.94
N ILE A 85 14.78 0.82 -7.75
CA ILE A 85 15.78 -0.20 -7.41
C ILE A 85 15.67 -1.35 -8.40
N ASN A 86 16.79 -1.68 -9.06
CA ASN A 86 16.89 -2.81 -10.00
C ASN A 86 15.80 -2.79 -11.09
N GLY A 87 15.42 -1.60 -11.58
CA GLY A 87 14.43 -1.43 -12.66
C GLY A 87 12.97 -1.42 -12.17
N TYR A 88 12.71 -1.56 -10.87
CA TYR A 88 11.38 -1.44 -10.28
C TYR A 88 11.20 -0.10 -9.57
N THR A 89 10.02 0.49 -9.70
CA THR A 89 9.60 1.66 -8.92
C THR A 89 8.76 1.18 -7.75
N PHE A 90 9.29 1.32 -6.54
CA PHE A 90 8.65 0.96 -5.27
C PHE A 90 8.15 2.22 -4.58
N ARG A 91 6.86 2.31 -4.32
CA ARG A 91 6.17 3.53 -3.89
C ARG A 91 5.51 3.37 -2.53
N ILE A 92 5.66 4.36 -1.66
CA ILE A 92 4.96 4.41 -0.36
C ILE A 92 3.46 4.53 -0.61
N ALA A 93 2.71 3.54 -0.15
CA ALA A 93 1.26 3.50 -0.27
C ALA A 93 0.55 4.02 0.98
N ALA A 94 1.11 3.75 2.16
CA ALA A 94 0.53 4.14 3.44
C ALA A 94 1.57 4.10 4.57
N PHE A 95 1.32 4.85 5.64
CA PHE A 95 2.07 4.80 6.90
C PHE A 95 1.27 4.06 7.96
N ASN A 96 1.92 3.11 8.61
CA ASN A 96 1.36 2.33 9.72
C ASN A 96 -0.01 1.69 9.43
N PRO A 97 -0.29 1.21 8.19
CA PRO A 97 -1.63 0.69 7.91
C PRO A 97 -1.96 -0.56 8.71
N PHE A 98 -0.97 -1.35 9.15
CA PHE A 98 -1.14 -2.59 9.92
C PHE A 98 -0.73 -2.46 11.39
N LEU A 99 -0.48 -1.24 11.87
CA LEU A 99 -0.09 -1.02 13.28
C LEU A 99 -1.25 -1.42 14.21
N HIS A 100 -0.94 -2.23 15.21
CA HIS A 100 -1.89 -2.81 16.15
C HIS A 100 -2.97 -3.69 15.51
N CYS A 101 -2.62 -4.39 14.42
CA CYS A 101 -3.49 -5.34 13.73
C CYS A 101 -2.94 -6.76 13.84
N GLY A 102 -3.86 -7.72 13.70
CA GLY A 102 -3.56 -9.16 13.76
C GLY A 102 -4.01 -9.79 15.08
N ASP A 103 -4.01 -11.13 15.11
CA ASP A 103 -4.17 -11.93 16.34
C ASP A 103 -2.92 -11.83 17.24
N THR A 104 -1.79 -11.55 16.64
CA THR A 104 -0.58 -11.03 17.27
C THR A 104 -0.31 -9.68 16.66
N GLU A 105 -0.43 -8.63 17.45
CA GLU A 105 -0.34 -7.25 16.96
C GLU A 105 1.04 -6.92 16.40
N LEU A 106 1.06 -6.27 15.23
CA LEU A 106 2.25 -5.61 14.73
C LEU A 106 2.43 -4.28 15.48
N THR A 107 3.44 -4.19 16.32
CA THR A 107 3.73 -2.99 17.14
C THR A 107 4.84 -2.11 16.57
N GLN A 108 5.50 -2.57 15.51
CA GLN A 108 6.59 -1.84 14.84
C GLN A 108 6.03 -0.83 13.85
N ASN A 109 6.53 0.42 13.91
CA ASN A 109 6.24 1.41 12.89
C ASN A 109 6.74 0.94 11.53
N HIS A 110 5.96 1.23 10.48
CA HIS A 110 6.24 0.73 9.14
C HIS A 110 5.62 1.59 8.05
N VAL A 111 6.11 1.42 6.83
CA VAL A 111 5.44 1.90 5.63
C VAL A 111 5.01 0.72 4.77
N ALA A 112 3.83 0.82 4.17
CA ALA A 112 3.40 -0.10 3.13
C ALA A 112 3.91 0.39 1.78
N ILE A 113 4.50 -0.52 1.02
CA ILE A 113 5.08 -0.26 -0.31
C ILE A 113 4.30 -1.05 -1.35
N VAL A 114 4.01 -0.43 -2.47
CA VAL A 114 3.49 -1.08 -3.69
C VAL A 114 4.46 -0.85 -4.86
N VAL A 115 4.43 -1.72 -5.86
CA VAL A 115 5.19 -1.54 -7.10
C VAL A 115 4.33 -0.79 -8.10
N ASP A 116 4.91 0.16 -8.86
CA ASP A 116 4.13 0.96 -9.83
C ASP A 116 3.51 0.10 -10.94
N ASN A 117 4.30 -0.81 -11.51
CA ASN A 117 3.82 -1.79 -12.46
C ASN A 117 3.88 -3.20 -11.85
N PHE A 118 3.16 -4.14 -12.42
CA PHE A 118 3.36 -5.54 -12.02
C PHE A 118 4.78 -6.01 -12.39
N MET A 119 5.31 -6.94 -11.61
CA MET A 119 6.70 -7.39 -11.73
C MET A 119 6.88 -8.43 -12.85
N TYR A 120 5.90 -9.31 -13.01
CA TYR A 120 5.85 -10.38 -14.00
C TYR A 120 4.42 -10.90 -14.11
N LEU A 121 4.18 -11.84 -15.04
CA LEU A 121 2.90 -12.53 -15.20
C LEU A 121 2.94 -13.88 -14.49
N TYR A 122 1.85 -14.24 -13.81
CA TYR A 122 1.66 -15.54 -13.20
C TYR A 122 0.15 -15.84 -13.06
N HIS A 123 -0.23 -17.10 -12.96
CA HIS A 123 -1.61 -17.54 -12.72
C HIS A 123 -1.92 -17.62 -11.21
N MET A 124 -3.18 -17.56 -10.85
CA MET A 124 -3.59 -17.83 -9.46
C MET A 124 -3.53 -19.32 -9.16
N ASN A 125 -3.96 -20.17 -10.10
CA ASN A 125 -3.87 -21.63 -10.06
C ASN A 125 -3.66 -22.18 -11.49
N GLU A 126 -3.13 -23.39 -11.62
CA GLU A 126 -2.95 -24.03 -12.92
C GLU A 126 -4.28 -24.37 -13.64
N THR A 127 -5.36 -24.47 -12.90
CA THR A 127 -6.72 -24.75 -13.40
C THR A 127 -7.70 -23.72 -12.84
N ASN A 128 -8.89 -23.61 -13.46
CA ASN A 128 -9.96 -22.71 -13.05
C ASN A 128 -10.64 -23.19 -11.77
N THR A 129 -9.93 -23.15 -10.66
CA THR A 129 -10.41 -23.47 -9.32
C THR A 129 -9.95 -22.42 -8.32
N THR A 130 -10.77 -22.18 -7.31
CA THR A 130 -10.43 -21.34 -6.16
C THR A 130 -10.43 -22.16 -4.85
N ASP A 131 -10.37 -23.47 -4.96
CA ASP A 131 -10.33 -24.37 -3.81
C ASP A 131 -9.16 -24.03 -2.88
N GLY A 132 -9.45 -23.95 -1.58
CA GLY A 132 -8.47 -23.53 -0.58
C GLY A 132 -8.26 -22.01 -0.51
N GLY A 133 -9.03 -21.22 -1.28
CA GLY A 133 -8.98 -19.77 -1.29
C GLY A 133 -7.61 -19.21 -1.71
N TYR A 134 -7.33 -18.00 -1.31
CA TYR A 134 -6.03 -17.37 -1.60
C TYR A 134 -4.87 -18.11 -0.92
N VAL A 135 -5.06 -18.58 0.31
CA VAL A 135 -4.03 -19.32 1.05
C VAL A 135 -3.64 -20.62 0.32
N GLY A 136 -4.62 -21.29 -0.29
CA GLY A 136 -4.42 -22.52 -1.06
C GLY A 136 -3.87 -22.31 -2.46
N SER A 137 -3.90 -21.09 -2.99
CA SER A 137 -3.52 -20.80 -4.38
C SER A 137 -2.05 -21.08 -4.69
N ASP A 138 -1.77 -21.41 -5.95
CA ASP A 138 -0.41 -21.56 -6.45
C ASP A 138 0.32 -20.22 -6.46
N MET A 139 -0.39 -19.13 -6.75
CA MET A 139 0.15 -17.77 -6.64
C MET A 139 0.80 -17.52 -5.29
N ARG A 140 0.09 -17.79 -4.18
CA ARG A 140 0.62 -17.52 -2.85
C ARG A 140 1.76 -18.46 -2.47
N LYS A 141 1.67 -19.74 -2.85
CA LYS A 141 2.65 -20.76 -2.51
C LYS A 141 3.94 -20.64 -3.33
N ASN A 142 3.83 -20.37 -4.62
CA ASN A 142 4.91 -20.41 -5.58
C ASN A 142 5.06 -19.09 -6.37
N GLY A 143 3.94 -18.54 -6.85
CA GLY A 143 3.94 -17.37 -7.72
C GLY A 143 4.60 -16.14 -7.11
N LEU A 144 4.46 -15.90 -5.80
CA LEU A 144 5.09 -14.77 -5.10
C LEU A 144 6.58 -14.98 -4.76
N ALA A 145 7.14 -16.17 -4.94
CA ALA A 145 8.51 -16.47 -4.51
C ALA A 145 9.56 -15.54 -5.18
N ASN A 146 9.42 -15.27 -6.47
CA ASN A 146 10.31 -14.38 -7.20
C ASN A 146 10.18 -12.92 -6.71
N ALA A 147 8.95 -12.42 -6.52
CA ALA A 147 8.72 -11.08 -5.97
C ALA A 147 9.32 -10.94 -4.56
N LYS A 148 9.12 -11.93 -3.69
CA LYS A 148 9.73 -11.97 -2.34
C LYS A 148 11.25 -11.88 -2.40
N SER A 149 11.89 -12.61 -3.31
CA SER A 149 13.34 -12.59 -3.49
C SER A 149 13.83 -11.19 -3.93
N ILE A 150 13.21 -10.61 -4.95
CA ILE A 150 13.56 -9.29 -5.47
C ILE A 150 13.37 -8.21 -4.41
N ILE A 151 12.23 -8.23 -3.70
CA ILE A 151 11.90 -7.24 -2.66
C ILE A 151 12.86 -7.34 -1.49
N LYS A 152 13.15 -8.56 -1.00
CA LYS A 152 14.11 -8.77 0.09
C LYS A 152 15.53 -8.38 -0.28
N GLN A 153 15.91 -8.53 -1.54
CA GLN A 153 17.19 -8.03 -2.04
C GLN A 153 17.23 -6.50 -2.11
N ALA A 154 16.12 -5.87 -2.54
CA ALA A 154 16.04 -4.41 -2.69
C ALA A 154 16.01 -3.66 -1.35
N PHE A 155 15.31 -4.20 -0.35
CA PHE A 155 15.08 -3.52 0.94
C PHE A 155 15.83 -4.14 2.13
N GLY A 156 16.51 -5.26 1.94
CA GLY A 156 17.11 -6.03 3.04
C GLY A 156 16.07 -6.92 3.73
N SER A 157 16.42 -8.20 3.89
CA SER A 157 15.51 -9.20 4.47
C SER A 157 15.06 -8.88 5.90
N SER A 158 15.89 -8.18 6.67
CA SER A 158 15.58 -7.77 8.05
C SER A 158 14.59 -6.61 8.13
N HIS A 159 14.44 -5.82 7.07
CA HIS A 159 13.53 -4.68 7.02
C HIS A 159 12.18 -5.00 6.38
N VAL A 160 12.06 -6.13 5.68
CA VAL A 160 10.76 -6.60 5.19
C VAL A 160 10.04 -7.30 6.34
N LEU A 161 8.97 -6.67 6.84
CA LEU A 161 8.29 -7.14 8.04
C LEU A 161 7.38 -8.33 7.74
N THR A 162 7.30 -9.23 8.71
CA THR A 162 6.24 -10.23 8.79
C THR A 162 5.13 -9.70 9.70
N TYR A 163 3.89 -9.80 9.25
CA TYR A 163 2.71 -9.40 10.02
C TYR A 163 1.62 -10.49 9.94
N ARG A 164 0.64 -10.40 10.81
CA ARG A 164 -0.51 -11.33 10.81
C ARG A 164 -1.61 -10.78 9.91
N ALA A 165 -1.92 -11.49 8.84
CA ALA A 165 -3.00 -11.16 7.92
C ALA A 165 -4.14 -12.17 8.03
N TRP A 166 -5.39 -11.67 7.96
CA TRP A 166 -6.55 -12.52 7.78
C TRP A 166 -6.69 -12.85 6.31
N LEU A 167 -6.58 -14.12 5.95
CA LEU A 167 -6.57 -14.58 4.57
C LEU A 167 -7.58 -15.69 4.38
N THR A 168 -8.26 -15.68 3.24
CA THR A 168 -9.21 -16.71 2.83
C THR A 168 -8.51 -18.04 2.60
N ASN A 169 -8.98 -19.09 3.27
CA ASN A 169 -8.43 -20.44 3.20
C ASN A 169 -9.46 -21.51 2.84
N ALA A 170 -10.71 -21.14 2.63
CA ALA A 170 -11.77 -22.04 2.22
C ALA A 170 -12.78 -21.34 1.31
N VAL A 171 -13.28 -22.08 0.34
CA VAL A 171 -14.31 -21.63 -0.61
C VAL A 171 -15.41 -22.68 -0.67
N SER A 172 -16.66 -22.24 -0.68
CA SER A 172 -17.84 -23.09 -0.82
C SER A 172 -18.84 -22.44 -1.77
N SER A 173 -19.30 -23.17 -2.77
CA SER A 173 -20.25 -22.67 -3.78
C SER A 173 -19.75 -21.43 -4.55
N GLY A 174 -18.43 -21.29 -4.70
CA GLY A 174 -17.82 -20.15 -5.39
C GLY A 174 -17.66 -18.91 -4.54
N GLU A 175 -17.95 -18.96 -3.25
CA GLU A 175 -17.78 -17.87 -2.30
C GLU A 175 -16.77 -18.24 -1.20
N GLU A 176 -16.12 -17.24 -0.65
CA GLU A 176 -15.28 -17.43 0.53
C GLU A 176 -16.12 -17.98 1.69
N SER A 177 -15.76 -19.11 2.23
CA SER A 177 -16.47 -19.78 3.30
C SER A 177 -15.67 -19.87 4.60
N GLY A 178 -14.44 -19.42 4.60
CA GLY A 178 -13.58 -19.38 5.76
C GLY A 178 -12.30 -18.60 5.54
N GLY A 179 -11.72 -18.17 6.63
CA GLY A 179 -10.44 -17.49 6.69
C GLY A 179 -9.67 -17.82 7.95
N GLY A 180 -8.45 -17.37 8.04
CA GLY A 180 -7.58 -17.57 9.19
C GLY A 180 -6.49 -16.53 9.26
N TRP A 181 -5.82 -16.49 10.40
CA TRP A 181 -4.63 -15.68 10.60
C TRP A 181 -3.40 -16.41 10.05
N PHE A 182 -2.67 -15.76 9.17
CA PHE A 182 -1.46 -16.30 8.55
C PHE A 182 -0.34 -15.27 8.61
N ASP A 183 0.89 -15.77 8.69
CA ASP A 183 2.06 -14.93 8.51
C ASP A 183 2.12 -14.46 7.05
N ALA A 184 2.31 -13.16 6.87
CA ALA A 184 2.38 -12.46 5.61
C ALA A 184 3.59 -11.54 5.60
N ASP A 185 4.31 -11.49 4.49
CA ASP A 185 5.44 -10.58 4.26
C ASP A 185 5.28 -9.81 2.94
N VAL A 186 5.07 -10.53 1.84
CA VAL A 186 4.80 -9.99 0.50
C VAL A 186 3.55 -10.68 0.00
N GLU A 187 2.48 -9.93 -0.20
CA GLU A 187 1.16 -10.46 -0.53
C GLU A 187 0.52 -9.66 -1.68
N LEU A 188 -0.45 -10.24 -2.39
CA LEU A 188 -1.29 -9.47 -3.28
C LEU A 188 -2.21 -8.54 -2.48
N MET A 189 -2.56 -7.41 -3.07
CA MET A 189 -3.60 -6.52 -2.54
C MET A 189 -4.97 -7.19 -2.68
N ASN A 190 -5.95 -6.69 -1.93
CA ASN A 190 -7.36 -6.99 -2.08
C ASN A 190 -8.14 -5.77 -2.61
N GLU A 191 -9.42 -5.94 -2.93
CA GLU A 191 -10.28 -4.85 -3.41
C GLU A 191 -10.37 -3.70 -2.40
N GLN A 192 -10.40 -3.99 -1.10
CA GLN A 192 -10.46 -2.97 -0.06
C GLN A 192 -9.24 -2.05 -0.08
N LEU A 193 -8.03 -2.61 -0.22
CA LEU A 193 -6.79 -1.84 -0.28
C LEU A 193 -6.69 -0.99 -1.55
N CYS A 194 -7.26 -1.48 -2.67
CA CYS A 194 -7.25 -0.78 -3.95
C CYS A 194 -8.37 0.26 -4.08
N TYR A 195 -9.60 -0.10 -3.71
CA TYR A 195 -10.80 0.68 -4.01
C TYR A 195 -11.52 1.23 -2.78
N GLY A 196 -11.14 0.78 -1.57
CA GLY A 196 -11.81 1.17 -0.33
C GLY A 196 -13.11 0.44 -0.06
N GLY A 197 -13.46 -0.54 -0.87
CA GLY A 197 -14.69 -1.33 -0.75
C GLY A 197 -14.64 -2.58 -1.61
N SER A 198 -15.45 -3.57 -1.24
CA SER A 198 -15.66 -4.76 -2.07
C SER A 198 -16.51 -4.40 -3.29
N ILE A 199 -16.11 -4.87 -4.45
CA ILE A 199 -16.80 -4.65 -5.72
C ILE A 199 -17.31 -5.98 -6.26
N PHE A 200 -16.42 -6.95 -6.47
CA PHE A 200 -16.74 -8.30 -6.92
C PHE A 200 -16.76 -9.30 -5.76
N LEU A 201 -16.05 -9.04 -4.68
CA LEU A 201 -16.08 -9.89 -3.50
C LEU A 201 -17.52 -9.92 -2.94
N PRO A 202 -18.14 -11.08 -2.78
CA PRO A 202 -19.47 -11.20 -2.23
C PRO A 202 -19.58 -10.55 -0.83
N THR A 203 -20.61 -9.76 -0.61
CA THR A 203 -20.79 -8.99 0.64
C THR A 203 -21.00 -9.85 1.87
N SER A 204 -21.43 -11.13 1.69
CA SER A 204 -21.56 -12.12 2.75
C SER A 204 -20.24 -12.41 3.47
N ASN A 205 -19.12 -12.26 2.79
CA ASN A 205 -17.81 -12.61 3.33
C ASN A 205 -17.30 -11.65 4.39
N GLY A 206 -17.84 -10.45 4.45
CA GLY A 206 -17.51 -9.50 5.52
C GLY A 206 -17.82 -10.01 6.92
N SER A 207 -18.70 -11.01 7.07
CA SER A 207 -19.05 -11.63 8.35
C SER A 207 -17.97 -12.59 8.88
N THR A 208 -17.08 -13.08 8.02
CA THR A 208 -15.99 -13.98 8.41
C THR A 208 -14.74 -13.24 8.87
N VAL A 209 -14.64 -11.94 8.61
CA VAL A 209 -13.52 -11.09 9.01
C VAL A 209 -13.70 -10.66 10.46
N PRO A 210 -12.73 -10.90 11.37
CA PRO A 210 -12.82 -10.47 12.77
C PRO A 210 -13.03 -8.95 12.88
N ALA A 211 -13.86 -8.53 13.87
CA ALA A 211 -14.23 -7.13 14.03
C ALA A 211 -13.04 -6.19 14.30
N ASN A 212 -11.96 -6.71 14.88
CA ASN A 212 -10.71 -5.98 15.14
C ASN A 212 -9.75 -5.95 13.95
N TYR A 213 -10.06 -6.65 12.86
CA TYR A 213 -9.27 -6.60 11.65
C TYR A 213 -9.65 -5.35 10.84
N ARG A 214 -8.90 -4.29 11.00
CA ARG A 214 -9.31 -2.95 10.54
C ARG A 214 -8.79 -2.58 9.16
N ILE A 215 -7.68 -3.16 8.78
CA ILE A 215 -6.88 -2.68 7.65
C ILE A 215 -7.54 -2.89 6.30
N GLU A 216 -8.12 -4.05 6.08
CA GLU A 216 -8.76 -4.38 4.81
C GLU A 216 -10.08 -3.64 4.57
N LYS A 217 -10.44 -2.78 5.51
CA LYS A 217 -11.59 -1.88 5.40
C LYS A 217 -11.17 -0.46 4.99
N SER A 218 -9.93 -0.25 4.58
CA SER A 218 -9.41 1.06 4.21
C SER A 218 -8.59 0.99 2.94
N GLN A 219 -8.92 1.86 1.99
CA GLN A 219 -8.10 2.08 0.81
C GLN A 219 -6.71 2.58 1.20
N PHE A 220 -5.68 2.17 0.49
CA PHE A 220 -4.37 2.80 0.66
C PHE A 220 -4.44 4.30 0.32
N PRO A 221 -3.94 5.19 1.18
CA PRO A 221 -3.90 6.62 0.93
C PRO A 221 -3.35 7.00 -0.44
N LEU A 222 -2.35 6.29 -0.96
CA LEU A 222 -1.86 6.48 -2.31
C LEU A 222 -2.98 6.45 -3.35
N PHE A 223 -3.83 5.46 -3.30
CA PHE A 223 -4.92 5.29 -4.27
C PHE A 223 -6.09 6.26 -4.05
N THR A 224 -6.25 6.75 -2.81
CA THR A 224 -7.20 7.82 -2.52
C THR A 224 -6.74 9.14 -3.15
N TYR A 225 -5.44 9.47 -3.06
CA TYR A 225 -4.88 10.70 -3.65
C TYR A 225 -4.63 10.60 -5.14
N ARG A 226 -4.29 9.41 -5.63
CA ARG A 226 -3.92 9.12 -7.02
C ARG A 226 -4.66 7.88 -7.53
N PRO A 227 -5.96 8.02 -7.81
CA PRO A 227 -6.76 6.92 -8.37
C PRO A 227 -6.20 6.39 -9.71
N ASP A 228 -5.49 7.25 -10.46
CA ASP A 228 -4.78 6.88 -11.67
C ASP A 228 -3.64 5.88 -11.44
N MET A 229 -3.16 5.70 -10.20
CA MET A 229 -2.14 4.71 -9.84
C MET A 229 -2.75 3.35 -9.42
N ILE A 230 -4.07 3.22 -9.39
CA ILE A 230 -4.72 1.92 -9.19
C ILE A 230 -4.36 1.00 -10.35
N HIS A 231 -4.50 1.46 -11.60
CA HIS A 231 -4.08 0.68 -12.76
C HIS A 231 -2.56 0.70 -12.98
N THR A 232 -2.06 -0.20 -13.81
CA THR A 232 -0.67 -0.21 -14.26
C THR A 232 -0.59 0.04 -15.77
N ARG A 233 0.53 0.59 -16.24
CA ARG A 233 0.75 0.80 -17.67
C ARG A 233 1.09 -0.50 -18.43
N ALA A 234 1.41 -1.55 -17.66
CA ALA A 234 1.83 -2.82 -18.23
C ALA A 234 0.66 -3.76 -18.56
N GLY A 235 -0.53 -3.50 -17.99
CA GLY A 235 -1.74 -4.29 -18.17
C GLY A 235 -2.46 -4.55 -16.84
N TRP A 236 -3.36 -5.51 -16.84
CA TRP A 236 -4.13 -5.89 -15.66
C TRP A 236 -3.29 -6.74 -14.68
N TYR A 237 -3.70 -6.78 -13.39
CA TYR A 237 -2.99 -7.53 -12.36
C TYR A 237 -3.96 -8.15 -11.34
N TRP A 238 -3.51 -9.23 -10.70
CA TRP A 238 -4.29 -9.98 -9.73
C TRP A 238 -4.49 -9.25 -8.41
N LEU A 239 -5.68 -9.40 -7.86
CA LEU A 239 -6.02 -9.23 -6.45
C LEU A 239 -6.23 -10.60 -5.81
N ARG A 240 -6.25 -10.64 -4.46
CA ARG A 240 -6.34 -11.91 -3.72
C ARG A 240 -7.75 -12.39 -3.44
N ASP A 241 -8.78 -11.57 -3.73
CA ASP A 241 -10.17 -11.87 -3.40
C ASP A 241 -10.74 -12.95 -4.33
N VAL A 242 -11.45 -13.92 -3.74
CA VAL A 242 -12.18 -14.96 -4.47
C VAL A 242 -13.51 -14.39 -4.95
N VAL A 243 -13.80 -14.53 -6.24
CA VAL A 243 -15.02 -13.99 -6.85
C VAL A 243 -16.00 -15.09 -7.22
N SER A 244 -15.49 -16.27 -7.59
CA SER A 244 -16.31 -17.41 -8.01
C SER A 244 -15.55 -18.72 -7.79
N SER A 245 -16.17 -19.84 -8.07
CA SER A 245 -15.52 -21.16 -7.99
C SER A 245 -14.31 -21.34 -8.92
N GLY A 246 -14.12 -20.46 -9.90
CA GLY A 246 -13.03 -20.54 -10.86
C GLY A 246 -12.25 -19.25 -11.07
N GLY A 247 -12.56 -18.17 -10.35
CA GLY A 247 -11.97 -16.86 -10.61
C GLY A 247 -11.66 -16.03 -9.38
N PHE A 248 -10.62 -15.19 -9.52
CA PHE A 248 -10.18 -14.20 -8.56
C PHE A 248 -10.39 -12.79 -9.09
N ALA A 249 -10.51 -11.82 -8.18
CA ALA A 249 -10.56 -10.41 -8.53
C ALA A 249 -9.25 -9.94 -9.16
N ASN A 250 -9.37 -8.92 -9.99
CA ASN A 250 -8.23 -8.24 -10.59
C ASN A 250 -8.49 -6.73 -10.73
N VAL A 251 -7.46 -6.00 -11.05
CA VAL A 251 -7.53 -4.63 -11.54
C VAL A 251 -7.27 -4.66 -13.03
N HIS A 252 -8.25 -4.23 -13.81
CA HIS A 252 -8.13 -4.14 -15.27
C HIS A 252 -7.14 -3.04 -15.68
N ASP A 253 -6.64 -3.08 -16.89
CA ASP A 253 -5.69 -2.08 -17.44
C ASP A 253 -6.27 -0.64 -17.45
N SER A 254 -7.59 -0.50 -17.47
CA SER A 254 -8.31 0.78 -17.33
C SER A 254 -8.51 1.26 -15.88
N GLY A 255 -8.09 0.48 -14.89
CA GLY A 255 -8.29 0.77 -13.46
C GLY A 255 -9.61 0.28 -12.88
N ASN A 256 -10.49 -0.27 -13.70
CA ASN A 256 -11.75 -0.86 -13.23
C ASN A 256 -11.48 -2.17 -12.48
N ALA A 257 -12.31 -2.46 -11.48
CA ALA A 257 -12.36 -3.79 -10.90
C ALA A 257 -12.84 -4.81 -11.93
N GLY A 258 -12.26 -5.98 -11.92
CA GLY A 258 -12.56 -7.10 -12.79
C GLY A 258 -12.38 -8.43 -12.08
N CYS A 259 -12.65 -9.50 -12.79
CA CYS A 259 -12.35 -10.87 -12.37
C CYS A 259 -11.99 -11.71 -13.58
N ASP A 260 -11.06 -12.63 -13.40
CA ASP A 260 -10.64 -13.55 -14.45
C ASP A 260 -10.48 -14.96 -13.90
N TYR A 261 -10.38 -15.93 -14.81
CA TYR A 261 -10.18 -17.32 -14.45
C TYR A 261 -8.82 -17.55 -13.78
N ALA A 262 -8.81 -18.37 -12.74
CA ALA A 262 -7.60 -18.62 -11.95
C ALA A 262 -6.39 -19.13 -12.76
N SER A 263 -6.61 -19.73 -13.93
CA SER A 263 -5.54 -20.21 -14.82
C SER A 263 -5.00 -19.16 -15.78
N ASP A 264 -5.59 -17.97 -15.83
CA ASP A 264 -5.12 -16.91 -16.70
C ASP A 264 -3.82 -16.30 -16.18
N ALA A 265 -2.97 -15.84 -17.08
CA ALA A 265 -1.71 -15.20 -16.74
C ALA A 265 -1.92 -13.71 -16.47
N GLY A 266 -2.03 -13.31 -15.24
CA GLY A 266 -2.18 -11.91 -14.81
C GLY A 266 -0.94 -11.36 -14.14
N GLY A 267 -0.88 -10.03 -14.03
CA GLY A 267 0.23 -9.34 -13.42
C GLY A 267 0.36 -9.61 -11.93
N VAL A 268 1.57 -9.86 -11.46
CA VAL A 268 1.91 -9.97 -10.04
C VAL A 268 2.36 -8.59 -9.54
N ARG A 269 1.45 -7.91 -8.83
CA ARG A 269 1.67 -6.58 -8.24
C ARG A 269 1.47 -6.65 -6.73
N PRO A 270 2.50 -7.06 -5.99
CA PRO A 270 2.40 -7.23 -4.54
C PRO A 270 2.52 -5.91 -3.79
N PHE A 271 2.13 -5.95 -2.52
CA PHE A 271 2.55 -5.00 -1.51
C PHE A 271 3.33 -5.70 -0.40
N PHE A 272 4.08 -4.94 0.37
CA PHE A 272 4.86 -5.39 1.52
C PHE A 272 5.07 -4.26 2.50
N LEU A 273 5.54 -4.60 3.70
CA LEU A 273 5.84 -3.64 4.76
C LEU A 273 7.33 -3.56 5.01
N ILE A 274 7.86 -2.36 5.22
CA ILE A 274 9.23 -2.15 5.71
C ILE A 274 9.24 -1.33 7.00
N GLY A 275 10.18 -1.69 7.91
CA GLY A 275 10.36 -1.03 9.19
C GLY A 275 11.76 -1.19 9.78
#